data_6a59ea4e857d8716794631c834438cdd
#
_entry.id   6a59ea4e857d8716794631c834438cdd
#
_cell.length_a   1.000
_cell.length_b   1.000
_cell.length_c   1.000
_cell.angle_alpha   90.00
_cell.angle_beta   90.00
_cell.angle_gamma   90.00
#
_symmetry.space_group_name_H-M   'P 1'
#
loop_
_entity.id
_entity.type
_entity.pdbx_description
1 polymer ?
#
loop_
_entity_poly.entity_id
_entity_poly.type
_entity_poly.pdbx_seq_one_letter_code
_entity_poly.pdbx_strand_id
1 'polypeptide(L)'
;MDKKYFKQNKPFVVPTTDGKVIREHFGLASTQSDDYSIAHMVAPPGWGEPYQTPDFDEVTFVFKGQKVVTIDGEEEIILKAGESILVKKGTRVKYSNPFDEASHYLSICMPAFSIDGVNRED
;
A
#
# COMPACT_ATOMS: atom_id res chain seq x y z
N MET A 1 -10.71 -17.91 23.28
CA MET A 1 -11.77 -17.17 22.60
C MET A 1 -11.91 -17.66 21.19
N ASP A 2 -13.11 -18.05 20.86
CA ASP A 2 -13.31 -18.87 19.66
C ASP A 2 -14.08 -18.18 18.57
N LYS A 3 -13.97 -16.87 18.48
CA LYS A 3 -14.57 -16.16 17.37
C LYS A 3 -13.89 -16.55 16.07
N LYS A 4 -14.72 -16.82 15.07
CA LYS A 4 -14.26 -17.23 13.76
C LYS A 4 -14.10 -16.05 12.81
N TYR A 5 -14.34 -14.84 13.28
CA TYR A 5 -14.29 -13.64 12.47
C TYR A 5 -13.98 -12.42 13.32
N PHE A 6 -13.52 -11.38 12.66
CA PHE A 6 -13.31 -10.08 13.27
C PHE A 6 -13.84 -9.02 12.30
N LYS A 7 -14.81 -8.24 12.75
CA LYS A 7 -15.32 -7.11 11.95
C LYS A 7 -14.55 -5.86 12.33
N GLN A 8 -13.80 -5.30 11.37
CA GLN A 8 -13.03 -4.08 11.62
C GLN A 8 -13.86 -2.85 11.29
N ASN A 9 -14.31 -2.14 12.32
CA ASN A 9 -15.08 -0.91 12.16
C ASN A 9 -14.32 0.33 12.60
N LYS A 10 -13.07 0.17 13.03
CA LYS A 10 -12.24 1.28 13.48
C LYS A 10 -10.78 1.01 13.12
N PRO A 11 -10.43 1.11 11.83
CA PRO A 11 -9.06 0.81 11.41
C PRO A 11 -8.05 1.76 12.05
N PHE A 12 -6.83 1.29 12.17
CA PHE A 12 -5.74 2.09 12.71
C PHE A 12 -5.28 3.10 11.67
N VAL A 13 -5.30 4.39 12.03
CA VAL A 13 -4.83 5.45 11.14
C VAL A 13 -3.33 5.63 11.36
N VAL A 14 -2.55 5.30 10.34
CA VAL A 14 -1.09 5.38 10.41
C VAL A 14 -0.67 6.85 10.29
N PRO A 15 0.14 7.38 11.21
CA PRO A 15 0.65 8.75 11.08
C PRO A 15 1.51 8.90 9.83
N THR A 16 1.30 9.97 9.07
CA THR A 16 2.09 10.28 7.87
C THR A 16 2.49 11.74 7.87
N THR A 17 3.53 12.08 7.10
CA THR A 17 4.02 13.45 6.95
C THR A 17 3.91 13.95 5.51
N ASP A 18 3.43 13.12 4.59
CA ASP A 18 3.40 13.42 3.16
C ASP A 18 1.98 13.64 2.63
N GLY A 19 0.99 13.70 3.51
CA GLY A 19 -0.40 13.92 3.14
C GLY A 19 -1.17 12.67 2.75
N LYS A 20 -0.50 11.52 2.67
CA LYS A 20 -1.17 10.26 2.37
C LYS A 20 -1.98 9.80 3.58
N VAL A 21 -3.20 9.32 3.33
CA VAL A 21 -4.04 8.74 4.38
C VAL A 21 -3.90 7.23 4.30
N ILE A 22 -3.59 6.60 5.43
CA ILE A 22 -3.43 5.15 5.53
C ILE A 22 -4.31 4.65 6.66
N ARG A 23 -5.29 3.80 6.31
CA ARG A 23 -6.16 3.15 7.29
C ARG A 23 -5.90 1.66 7.24
N GLU A 24 -5.12 1.17 8.20
CA GLU A 24 -4.80 -0.26 8.28
C GLU A 24 -5.95 -0.99 8.95
N HIS A 25 -6.58 -1.88 8.19
CA HIS A 25 -7.68 -2.69 8.71
C HIS A 25 -7.17 -3.94 9.41
N PHE A 26 -6.19 -4.60 8.85
CA PHE A 26 -5.56 -5.80 9.43
C PHE A 26 -4.06 -5.70 9.22
N GLY A 27 -3.29 -6.12 10.21
CA GLY A 27 -1.84 -6.06 10.14
C GLY A 27 -1.21 -5.94 11.52
N LEU A 28 0.08 -5.60 11.54
CA LEU A 28 0.82 -5.56 12.80
C LEU A 28 0.33 -4.48 13.75
N ALA A 29 0.03 -3.28 13.25
CA ALA A 29 -0.36 -2.16 14.11
C ALA A 29 -1.82 -2.26 14.56
N SER A 30 -2.71 -2.72 13.70
CA SER A 30 -4.16 -2.71 13.95
C SER A 30 -4.66 -3.93 14.70
N THR A 31 -4.16 -5.13 14.34
CA THR A 31 -4.68 -6.39 14.89
C THR A 31 -3.58 -7.34 15.36
N GLN A 32 -2.32 -6.89 15.33
CA GLN A 32 -1.14 -7.69 15.69
C GLN A 32 -1.05 -8.97 14.85
N SER A 33 -1.48 -8.87 13.59
CA SER A 33 -1.42 -9.96 12.62
C SER A 33 -0.17 -9.81 11.77
N ASP A 34 0.60 -10.86 11.58
CA ASP A 34 1.84 -10.83 10.82
C ASP A 34 1.78 -11.56 9.48
N ASP A 35 0.72 -12.32 9.21
CA ASP A 35 0.57 -13.09 7.98
C ASP A 35 0.33 -12.20 6.76
N TYR A 36 -0.46 -11.15 6.95
CA TYR A 36 -0.79 -10.20 5.90
C TYR A 36 -1.24 -8.89 6.52
N SER A 37 -1.22 -7.84 5.72
CA SER A 37 -1.84 -6.57 6.09
C SER A 37 -2.75 -6.09 4.96
N ILE A 38 -3.82 -5.39 5.34
CA ILE A 38 -4.77 -4.80 4.39
C ILE A 38 -5.00 -3.37 4.84
N ALA A 39 -4.72 -2.43 3.95
CA ALA A 39 -4.90 -1.01 4.24
C ALA A 39 -5.63 -0.31 3.10
N HIS A 40 -6.56 0.56 3.47
CA HIS A 40 -7.18 1.51 2.54
C HIS A 40 -6.33 2.78 2.56
N MET A 41 -5.89 3.19 1.39
CA MET A 41 -5.00 4.34 1.25
C MET A 41 -5.60 5.39 0.32
N VAL A 42 -5.32 6.66 0.63
CA VAL A 42 -5.66 7.78 -0.24
C VAL A 42 -4.39 8.60 -0.43
N ALA A 43 -3.90 8.64 -1.66
CA ALA A 43 -2.74 9.43 -2.03
C ALA A 43 -3.23 10.74 -2.66
N PRO A 44 -2.80 11.91 -2.13
CA PRO A 44 -3.23 13.19 -2.69
C PRO A 44 -2.61 13.44 -4.06
N PRO A 45 -3.16 14.39 -4.84
CA PRO A 45 -2.53 14.79 -6.10
C PRO A 45 -1.08 15.22 -5.88
N GLY A 46 -0.20 14.80 -6.77
CA GLY A 46 1.22 15.13 -6.70
C GLY A 46 2.03 14.30 -5.71
N TRP A 47 1.39 13.34 -5.04
CA TRP A 47 2.08 12.50 -4.06
C TRP A 47 3.08 11.55 -4.72
N GLY A 48 4.20 11.31 -4.04
CA GLY A 48 5.18 10.32 -4.42
C GLY A 48 6.01 9.89 -3.23
N GLU A 49 6.67 8.74 -3.36
CA GLU A 49 7.55 8.22 -2.32
C GLU A 49 8.84 7.70 -2.95
N PRO A 50 9.91 7.51 -2.15
CA PRO A 50 11.15 6.96 -2.65
C PRO A 50 10.98 5.50 -3.10
N TYR A 51 11.96 5.00 -3.87
CA TYR A 51 12.03 3.57 -4.16
C TYR A 51 12.12 2.77 -2.88
N GLN A 52 11.58 1.57 -2.94
CA GLN A 52 11.67 0.59 -1.86
C GLN A 52 11.84 -0.80 -2.46
N THR A 53 12.44 -1.70 -1.69
CA THR A 53 12.60 -3.11 -2.09
C THR A 53 12.02 -3.97 -0.97
N PRO A 54 10.70 -4.14 -0.94
CA PRO A 54 10.04 -4.79 0.19
C PRO A 54 10.35 -6.27 0.32
N ASP A 55 10.32 -6.74 1.58
CA ASP A 55 10.44 -8.16 1.92
C ASP A 55 9.08 -8.86 1.91
N PHE A 56 8.08 -8.25 1.31
CA PHE A 56 6.72 -8.80 1.19
C PHE A 56 6.22 -8.65 -0.24
N ASP A 57 5.31 -9.56 -0.62
CA ASP A 57 4.53 -9.36 -1.84
C ASP A 57 3.48 -8.29 -1.56
N GLU A 58 3.21 -7.44 -2.53
CA GLU A 58 2.21 -6.40 -2.37
C GLU A 58 1.25 -6.39 -3.54
N VAL A 59 -0.06 -6.49 -3.22
CA VAL A 59 -1.13 -6.30 -4.19
C VAL A 59 -1.71 -4.91 -3.98
N THR A 60 -1.80 -4.14 -5.06
CA THR A 60 -2.49 -2.85 -5.05
C THR A 60 -3.70 -2.95 -5.96
N PHE A 61 -4.87 -2.57 -5.44
CA PHE A 61 -6.11 -2.49 -6.21
C PHE A 61 -6.61 -1.05 -6.16
N VAL A 62 -6.68 -0.38 -7.31
CA VAL A 62 -7.17 1.01 -7.40
C VAL A 62 -8.66 1.00 -7.66
N PHE A 63 -9.43 1.73 -6.86
CA PHE A 63 -10.87 1.83 -7.08
C PHE A 63 -11.34 3.25 -7.40
N LYS A 64 -10.48 4.27 -7.27
CA LYS A 64 -10.79 5.63 -7.71
C LYS A 64 -9.48 6.36 -8.04
N GLY A 65 -9.49 7.12 -9.14
CA GLY A 65 -8.29 7.80 -9.59
C GLY A 65 -7.31 6.88 -10.29
N GLN A 66 -6.06 7.24 -10.28
CA GLN A 66 -4.99 6.49 -10.93
C GLN A 66 -3.76 6.45 -10.04
N LYS A 67 -2.90 5.47 -10.27
CA LYS A 67 -1.65 5.34 -9.53
C LYS A 67 -0.56 4.89 -10.49
N VAL A 68 0.63 5.48 -10.38
CA VAL A 68 1.78 5.05 -11.18
C VAL A 68 2.64 4.11 -10.35
N VAL A 69 3.00 3.00 -10.95
CA VAL A 69 3.92 2.02 -10.37
C VAL A 69 5.16 2.00 -11.23
N THR A 70 6.29 2.39 -10.65
CA THR A 70 7.57 2.43 -11.34
C THR A 70 8.42 1.28 -10.85
N ILE A 71 8.72 0.34 -11.73
CA ILE A 71 9.56 -0.82 -11.42
C ILE A 71 10.94 -0.56 -11.98
N ASP A 72 11.97 -0.75 -11.16
CA ASP A 72 13.34 -0.44 -11.53
C ASP A 72 13.75 -1.16 -12.83
N GLY A 73 14.23 -0.39 -13.80
CA GLY A 73 14.64 -0.92 -15.09
C GLY A 73 13.50 -1.24 -16.06
N GLU A 74 12.24 -0.98 -15.65
CA GLU A 74 11.05 -1.26 -16.46
C GLU A 74 10.31 0.04 -16.79
N GLU A 75 9.30 -0.07 -17.65
CA GLU A 75 8.41 1.04 -17.94
C GLU A 75 7.53 1.37 -16.73
N GLU A 76 7.08 2.62 -16.66
CA GLU A 76 6.07 3.01 -15.69
C GLU A 76 4.73 2.38 -16.06
N ILE A 77 4.06 1.85 -15.03
CA ILE A 77 2.76 1.20 -15.19
C ILE A 77 1.71 2.11 -14.57
N ILE A 78 0.69 2.47 -15.33
CA ILE A 78 -0.42 3.26 -14.82
C ILE A 78 -1.56 2.31 -14.47
N LEU A 79 -1.94 2.31 -13.18
CA LEU A 79 -3.12 1.59 -12.71
C LEU A 79 -4.30 2.55 -12.70
N LYS A 80 -5.36 2.17 -13.39
CA LYS A 80 -6.63 2.90 -13.41
C LYS A 80 -7.63 2.23 -12.49
N ALA A 81 -8.70 2.93 -12.17
CA ALA A 81 -9.76 2.38 -11.32
C ALA A 81 -10.24 1.03 -11.85
N GLY A 82 -10.33 0.04 -10.97
CA GLY A 82 -10.71 -1.32 -11.32
C GLY A 82 -9.54 -2.22 -11.69
N GLU A 83 -8.32 -1.69 -11.73
CA GLU A 83 -7.13 -2.47 -12.07
C GLU A 83 -6.28 -2.74 -10.83
N SER A 84 -5.49 -3.81 -10.90
CA SER A 84 -4.64 -4.22 -9.79
C SER A 84 -3.29 -4.72 -10.31
N ILE A 85 -2.31 -4.75 -9.41
CA ILE A 85 -0.98 -5.27 -9.71
C ILE A 85 -0.46 -6.04 -8.50
N LEU A 86 0.26 -7.13 -8.77
CA LEU A 86 1.03 -7.83 -7.74
C LEU A 86 2.51 -7.55 -8.01
N VAL A 87 3.18 -6.95 -7.03
CA VAL A 87 4.62 -6.74 -7.06
C VAL A 87 5.25 -7.72 -6.09
N LYS A 88 6.11 -8.60 -6.60
CA LYS A 88 6.74 -9.64 -5.80
C LYS A 88 7.80 -9.06 -4.86
N LYS A 89 7.95 -9.68 -3.70
CA LYS A 89 9.00 -9.31 -2.75
C LYS A 89 10.36 -9.28 -3.43
N GLY A 90 11.23 -8.39 -3.00
CA GLY A 90 12.56 -8.23 -3.58
C GLY A 90 12.60 -7.40 -4.86
N THR A 91 11.48 -6.88 -5.30
CA THR A 91 11.40 -6.00 -6.48
C THR A 91 11.56 -4.55 -6.03
N ARG A 92 12.48 -3.82 -6.66
CA ARG A 92 12.66 -2.40 -6.39
C ARG A 92 11.56 -1.63 -7.11
N VAL A 93 10.72 -0.94 -6.34
CA VAL A 93 9.48 -0.33 -6.84
C VAL A 93 9.26 1.05 -6.21
N LYS A 94 8.64 1.93 -6.94
CA LYS A 94 8.23 3.25 -6.46
C LYS A 94 6.79 3.52 -6.87
N TYR A 95 6.01 4.08 -5.94
CA TYR A 95 4.61 4.44 -6.20
C TYR A 95 4.45 5.95 -6.19
N SER A 96 3.58 6.45 -7.06
CA SER A 96 3.33 7.89 -7.13
C SER A 96 1.94 8.18 -7.68
N ASN A 97 1.48 9.40 -7.45
CA ASN A 97 0.25 9.92 -8.04
C ASN A 97 0.54 11.30 -8.63
N PRO A 98 1.07 11.36 -9.86
CA PRO A 98 1.38 12.64 -10.50
C PRO A 98 0.16 13.33 -11.10
N PHE A 99 -1.03 12.74 -10.94
CA PHE A 99 -2.26 13.27 -11.52
C PHE A 99 -2.89 14.32 -10.59
N ASP A 100 -3.92 14.99 -11.06
CA ASP A 100 -4.59 16.06 -10.32
C ASP A 100 -5.81 15.60 -9.53
N GLU A 101 -6.02 14.28 -9.44
CA GLU A 101 -7.08 13.66 -8.67
C GLU A 101 -6.48 12.74 -7.61
N ALA A 102 -7.08 12.69 -6.43
CA ALA A 102 -6.64 11.76 -5.38
C ALA A 102 -6.81 10.31 -5.84
N SER A 103 -5.88 9.45 -5.45
CA SER A 103 -5.91 8.03 -5.77
C SER A 103 -6.37 7.25 -4.54
N HIS A 104 -7.43 6.44 -4.69
CA HIS A 104 -7.96 5.58 -3.63
C HIS A 104 -7.68 4.13 -3.98
N TYR A 105 -7.04 3.41 -3.09
CA TYR A 105 -6.65 2.02 -3.35
C TYR A 105 -6.55 1.19 -2.08
N LEU A 106 -6.59 -0.12 -2.26
CA LEU A 106 -6.23 -1.08 -1.22
C LEU A 106 -4.81 -1.55 -1.46
N SER A 107 -4.06 -1.70 -0.37
CA SER A 107 -2.74 -2.30 -0.37
C SER A 107 -2.77 -3.52 0.52
N ILE A 108 -2.39 -4.66 -0.04
CA ILE A 108 -2.35 -5.94 0.67
C ILE A 108 -0.92 -6.45 0.63
N CYS A 109 -0.32 -6.63 1.81
CA CYS A 109 1.06 -7.11 1.93
C CYS A 109 1.08 -8.49 2.57
N MET A 110 1.94 -9.38 2.07
CA MET A 110 2.09 -10.77 2.54
C MET A 110 3.58 -11.12 2.61
N PRO A 111 4.19 -11.24 3.79
CA PRO A 111 3.64 -11.01 5.13
C PRO A 111 3.22 -9.56 5.36
N ALA A 112 2.67 -9.28 6.51
CA ALA A 112 2.17 -7.95 6.86
C ALA A 112 3.23 -6.87 6.68
N PHE A 113 2.79 -5.68 6.26
CA PHE A 113 3.67 -4.52 6.17
C PHE A 113 4.37 -4.27 7.50
N SER A 114 5.68 -4.00 7.43
CA SER A 114 6.47 -3.55 8.57
C SER A 114 7.45 -2.48 8.10
N ILE A 115 7.81 -1.58 9.01
CA ILE A 115 8.79 -0.54 8.71
C ILE A 115 10.15 -1.17 8.38
N ASP A 116 10.51 -2.23 9.10
CA ASP A 116 11.77 -2.93 8.84
C ASP A 116 11.78 -3.66 7.51
N GLY A 117 10.63 -4.22 7.11
CA GLY A 117 10.53 -5.02 5.90
C GLY A 117 10.34 -4.22 4.61
N VAL A 118 9.98 -2.93 4.69
CA VAL A 118 9.72 -2.15 3.48
C VAL A 118 11.00 -1.73 2.76
N ASN A 119 12.10 -1.59 3.48
CA ASN A 119 13.43 -1.25 2.93
C ASN A 119 13.37 -0.01 2.03
N ARG A 120 12.78 1.05 2.54
CA ARG A 120 12.62 2.31 1.80
C ARG A 120 13.95 3.05 1.68
N GLU A 121 14.24 3.52 0.48
CA GLU A 121 15.40 4.35 0.20
C GLU A 121 15.13 5.79 0.64
N ASP A 122 16.20 6.53 0.82
CA ASP A 122 16.09 7.94 1.22
C ASP A 122 15.68 8.86 0.06
#